data_77bfe6e14ff50ea3edebea7fb6438a0b
#
_entry.id   77bfe6e14ff50ea3edebea7fb6438a0b
#
_cell.length_a   1.000
_cell.length_b   1.000
_cell.length_c   1.000
_cell.angle_alpha   90.00
_cell.angle_beta   90.00
_cell.angle_gamma   90.00
#
_symmetry.space_group_name_H-M   'P 1'
#
loop_
_entity.id
_entity.type
_entity.pdbx_description
1 polymer ?
#
loop_
_entity_poly.entity_id
_entity_poly.type
_entity_poly.pdbx_seq_one_letter_code
_entity_poly.pdbx_strand_id
1 'polypeptide(L)'
;MKNYLRHLSKSLLGQKQKKEAVFLSKILVKLAEMSCPKATQDIKTNTKNRNSTRDNHQYGPLNPSEPSDKYWGKIAEKWDASKEEAMKSRCYNCVAFDISPRMKDCMPLVDEGLNEKYGDDIPGFDLKKQKLEFGYCWMHHFKCLSARTCDTWAGGGPIDEDNVSYEWQEKNK
;
A
#
# COMPACT_ATOMS: atom_id res chain seq x y z
N MET A 1 -48.68 30.80 -25.82
CA MET A 1 -48.42 29.37 -25.56
C MET A 1 -47.06 28.90 -26.09
N LYS A 2 -46.68 29.11 -27.37
CA LYS A 2 -45.38 28.68 -27.93
C LYS A 2 -44.12 29.22 -27.19
N ASN A 3 -44.14 30.46 -26.68
CA ASN A 3 -43.02 31.06 -25.99
C ASN A 3 -42.81 30.50 -24.56
N TYR A 4 -43.90 30.10 -23.89
CA TYR A 4 -43.85 29.51 -22.57
C TYR A 4 -43.25 28.08 -22.62
N LEU A 5 -43.65 27.29 -23.62
CA LEU A 5 -43.09 25.92 -23.83
C LEU A 5 -41.60 25.97 -24.19
N ARG A 6 -41.16 26.96 -24.98
CA ARG A 6 -39.73 27.19 -25.26
C ARG A 6 -38.92 27.55 -24.01
N HIS A 7 -39.50 28.35 -23.11
CA HIS A 7 -38.87 28.70 -21.85
C HIS A 7 -38.76 27.51 -20.91
N LEU A 8 -39.82 26.70 -20.81
CA LEU A 8 -39.82 25.47 -20.01
C LEU A 8 -38.82 24.45 -20.55
N SER A 9 -38.75 24.26 -21.88
CA SER A 9 -37.79 23.30 -22.49
C SER A 9 -36.34 23.73 -22.26
N LYS A 10 -36.02 25.03 -22.35
CA LYS A 10 -34.68 25.58 -22.02
C LYS A 10 -34.33 25.43 -20.53
N SER A 11 -35.31 25.65 -19.64
CA SER A 11 -35.12 25.48 -18.21
C SER A 11 -34.91 24.00 -17.83
N LEU A 12 -35.67 23.08 -18.41
CA LEU A 12 -35.53 21.63 -18.21
C LEU A 12 -34.23 21.09 -18.77
N LEU A 13 -33.81 21.56 -19.98
CA LEU A 13 -32.48 21.23 -20.53
C LEU A 13 -31.35 21.73 -19.69
N GLY A 14 -31.42 22.97 -19.17
CA GLY A 14 -30.40 23.52 -18.26
C GLY A 14 -30.32 22.77 -16.92
N GLN A 15 -31.46 22.32 -16.38
CA GLN A 15 -31.47 21.50 -15.16
C GLN A 15 -30.92 20.09 -15.40
N LYS A 16 -31.22 19.49 -16.55
CA LYS A 16 -30.66 18.18 -16.94
C LYS A 16 -29.14 18.26 -17.07
N GLN A 17 -28.62 19.25 -17.80
CA GLN A 17 -27.19 19.47 -17.97
C GLN A 17 -26.47 19.75 -16.61
N LYS A 18 -27.08 20.49 -15.72
CA LYS A 18 -26.56 20.70 -14.36
C LYS A 18 -26.49 19.42 -13.55
N LYS A 19 -27.53 18.56 -13.62
CA LYS A 19 -27.54 17.27 -12.93
C LYS A 19 -26.47 16.33 -13.50
N GLU A 20 -26.32 16.29 -14.82
CA GLU A 20 -25.27 15.51 -15.49
C GLU A 20 -23.86 16.01 -15.14
N ALA A 21 -23.63 17.32 -15.11
CA ALA A 21 -22.36 17.88 -14.69
C ALA A 21 -22.01 17.57 -13.23
N VAL A 22 -23.00 17.65 -12.33
CA VAL A 22 -22.83 17.26 -10.91
C VAL A 22 -22.54 15.75 -10.78
N PHE A 23 -23.21 14.91 -11.57
CA PHE A 23 -22.97 13.47 -11.57
C PHE A 23 -21.56 13.15 -12.09
N LEU A 24 -21.15 13.75 -13.21
CA LEU A 24 -19.79 13.61 -13.76
C LEU A 24 -18.71 14.12 -12.80
N SER A 25 -18.94 15.25 -12.14
CA SER A 25 -18.00 15.76 -11.15
C SER A 25 -17.83 14.81 -9.97
N LYS A 26 -18.91 14.20 -9.48
CA LYS A 26 -18.85 13.17 -8.42
C LYS A 26 -18.09 11.91 -8.88
N ILE A 27 -18.27 11.48 -10.12
CA ILE A 27 -17.52 10.35 -10.70
C ILE A 27 -16.04 10.73 -10.81
N LEU A 28 -15.71 11.92 -11.33
CA LEU A 28 -14.33 12.38 -11.46
C LEU A 28 -13.63 12.51 -10.10
N VAL A 29 -14.33 13.01 -9.09
CA VAL A 29 -13.82 13.05 -7.70
C VAL A 29 -13.58 11.64 -7.20
N LYS A 30 -14.53 10.72 -7.38
CA LYS A 30 -14.37 9.32 -6.96
C LYS A 30 -13.24 8.59 -7.71
N LEU A 31 -13.07 8.87 -9.01
CA LEU A 31 -11.94 8.34 -9.80
C LEU A 31 -10.59 8.95 -9.35
N ALA A 32 -10.57 10.23 -8.97
CA ALA A 32 -9.37 10.87 -8.41
C ALA A 32 -9.04 10.33 -7.00
N GLU A 33 -10.04 10.01 -6.20
CA GLU A 33 -9.89 9.32 -4.91
C GLU A 33 -9.39 7.89 -5.05
N MET A 34 -9.67 7.24 -6.17
CA MET A 34 -9.17 5.92 -6.55
C MET A 34 -7.76 5.95 -7.16
N SER A 35 -7.09 7.11 -7.18
CA SER A 35 -5.75 7.23 -7.75
C SER A 35 -4.71 6.43 -6.97
N CYS A 36 -3.73 5.91 -7.68
CA CYS A 36 -2.60 5.22 -7.08
C CYS A 36 -1.79 6.17 -6.18
N PRO A 37 -1.30 5.71 -5.02
CA PRO A 37 -0.40 6.49 -4.18
C PRO A 37 0.84 6.93 -4.97
N LYS A 38 1.28 8.18 -4.78
CA LYS A 38 2.39 8.76 -5.54
C LYS A 38 3.64 7.89 -5.57
N ALA A 39 4.00 7.28 -4.45
CA ALA A 39 5.20 6.45 -4.38
C ALA A 39 5.10 5.14 -5.18
N THR A 40 3.91 4.70 -5.61
CA THR A 40 3.76 3.54 -6.50
C THR A 40 4.12 3.89 -7.94
N GLN A 41 3.98 5.16 -8.33
CA GLN A 41 4.19 5.68 -9.69
C GLN A 41 5.50 6.48 -9.85
N ASP A 42 6.01 7.06 -8.77
CA ASP A 42 7.22 7.88 -8.77
C ASP A 42 8.36 7.20 -7.98
N ILE A 43 9.36 6.72 -8.73
CA ILE A 43 10.52 6.03 -8.17
C ILE A 43 11.34 6.92 -7.21
N LYS A 44 11.40 8.23 -7.44
CA LYS A 44 12.12 9.16 -6.55
C LYS A 44 11.44 9.26 -5.20
N THR A 45 10.13 9.43 -5.19
CA THR A 45 9.31 9.43 -3.96
C THR A 45 9.42 8.10 -3.23
N ASN A 46 9.27 6.98 -3.94
CA ASN A 46 9.41 5.65 -3.35
C ASN A 46 10.80 5.43 -2.70
N THR A 47 11.86 5.77 -3.40
CA THR A 47 13.24 5.61 -2.91
C THR A 47 13.51 6.50 -1.70
N LYS A 48 13.05 7.77 -1.74
CA LYS A 48 13.16 8.70 -0.61
C LYS A 48 12.48 8.12 0.64
N ASN A 49 11.24 7.70 0.50
CA ASN A 49 10.45 7.19 1.64
C ASN A 49 11.05 5.88 2.18
N ARG A 50 11.45 4.95 1.31
CA ARG A 50 12.14 3.71 1.72
C ARG A 50 13.44 4.01 2.48
N ASN A 51 14.28 4.93 1.99
CA ASN A 51 15.53 5.29 2.65
C ASN A 51 15.27 5.94 4.01
N SER A 52 14.30 6.87 4.07
CA SER A 52 13.87 7.47 5.34
C SER A 52 13.41 6.41 6.35
N THR A 53 12.62 5.41 5.90
CA THR A 53 12.14 4.34 6.77
C THR A 53 13.29 3.42 7.22
N ARG A 54 14.25 3.13 6.33
CA ARG A 54 15.45 2.38 6.70
C ARG A 54 16.25 3.09 7.79
N ASP A 55 16.46 4.39 7.63
CA ASP A 55 17.35 5.19 8.48
C ASP A 55 16.70 5.54 9.81
N ASN A 56 15.40 5.81 9.85
CA ASN A 56 14.67 6.27 11.04
C ASN A 56 13.85 5.16 11.72
N HIS A 57 13.43 4.12 10.98
CA HIS A 57 12.55 3.05 11.45
C HIS A 57 13.09 1.65 11.19
N GLN A 58 14.39 1.53 10.97
CA GLN A 58 15.10 0.25 10.85
C GLN A 58 14.49 -0.70 9.80
N TYR A 59 13.93 -0.18 8.68
CA TYR A 59 13.36 -1.05 7.65
C TYR A 59 14.40 -1.99 7.06
N GLY A 60 14.18 -3.31 7.22
CA GLY A 60 15.10 -4.35 6.81
C GLY A 60 14.60 -5.76 7.10
N PRO A 61 15.49 -6.76 7.11
CA PRO A 61 16.91 -6.67 6.71
C PRO A 61 17.04 -6.38 5.20
N LEU A 62 18.14 -5.78 4.77
CA LEU A 62 18.33 -5.39 3.36
C LEU A 62 18.37 -6.60 2.44
N ASN A 63 19.03 -7.67 2.87
CA ASN A 63 18.93 -8.99 2.25
C ASN A 63 18.20 -9.94 3.20
N PRO A 64 16.91 -10.25 2.95
CA PRO A 64 16.17 -11.15 3.85
C PRO A 64 16.65 -12.60 3.81
N SER A 65 17.37 -13.04 2.77
CA SER A 65 17.92 -14.41 2.65
C SER A 65 19.18 -14.62 3.46
N GLU A 66 19.84 -13.56 3.91
CA GLU A 66 21.02 -13.67 4.74
C GLU A 66 20.67 -13.73 6.23
N PRO A 67 21.40 -14.55 7.02
CA PRO A 67 21.30 -14.50 8.48
C PRO A 67 21.62 -13.09 8.99
N SER A 68 20.67 -12.48 9.65
CA SER A 68 20.75 -11.07 10.09
C SER A 68 20.56 -10.96 11.60
N ASP A 69 21.30 -11.75 12.37
CA ASP A 69 21.19 -11.84 13.84
C ASP A 69 21.27 -10.49 14.54
N LYS A 70 22.20 -9.64 14.12
CA LYS A 70 22.35 -8.29 14.66
C LYS A 70 21.13 -7.41 14.40
N TYR A 71 20.52 -7.55 13.23
CA TYR A 71 19.32 -6.81 12.87
C TYR A 71 18.14 -7.25 13.74
N TRP A 72 17.87 -8.56 13.78
CA TRP A 72 16.75 -9.12 14.55
C TRP A 72 16.90 -8.91 16.04
N GLY A 73 18.13 -8.95 16.56
CA GLY A 73 18.42 -8.62 17.97
C GLY A 73 18.02 -7.18 18.31
N LYS A 74 18.32 -6.20 17.45
CA LYS A 74 17.92 -4.80 17.65
C LYS A 74 16.40 -4.60 17.63
N ILE A 75 15.70 -5.27 16.71
CA ILE A 75 14.23 -5.20 16.61
C ILE A 75 13.61 -5.84 17.86
N ALA A 76 14.09 -7.01 18.27
CA ALA A 76 13.64 -7.71 19.48
C ALA A 76 13.82 -6.86 20.75
N GLU A 77 14.98 -6.25 20.91
CA GLU A 77 15.28 -5.33 22.02
C GLU A 77 14.30 -4.15 22.05
N LYS A 78 14.05 -3.53 20.88
CA LYS A 78 13.13 -2.38 20.78
C LYS A 78 11.69 -2.74 21.14
N TRP A 79 11.27 -3.96 20.85
CA TRP A 79 9.90 -4.42 21.11
C TRP A 79 9.74 -5.14 22.45
N ASP A 80 10.81 -5.30 23.23
CA ASP A 80 10.85 -6.11 24.45
C ASP A 80 10.32 -7.54 24.20
N ALA A 81 10.79 -8.16 23.12
CA ALA A 81 10.31 -9.45 22.61
C ALA A 81 11.50 -10.41 22.39
N SER A 82 11.17 -11.71 22.21
CA SER A 82 12.19 -12.66 21.75
C SER A 82 12.57 -12.42 20.29
N LYS A 83 13.77 -12.87 19.91
CA LYS A 83 14.24 -12.79 18.52
C LYS A 83 13.34 -13.60 17.58
N GLU A 84 12.86 -14.73 18.04
CA GLU A 84 11.95 -15.61 17.30
C GLU A 84 10.60 -14.93 17.01
N GLU A 85 10.07 -14.17 17.95
CA GLU A 85 8.84 -13.37 17.77
C GLU A 85 9.09 -12.20 16.82
N ALA A 86 10.20 -11.51 16.99
CA ALA A 86 10.60 -10.44 16.08
C ALA A 86 10.72 -10.95 14.62
N MET A 87 11.31 -12.11 14.41
CA MET A 87 11.45 -12.72 13.08
C MET A 87 10.14 -13.13 12.43
N LYS A 88 9.07 -13.37 13.20
CA LYS A 88 7.71 -13.64 12.69
C LYS A 88 6.93 -12.36 12.37
N SER A 89 7.33 -11.22 12.90
CA SER A 89 6.67 -9.92 12.77
C SER A 89 7.22 -9.19 11.54
N ARG A 90 6.59 -9.40 10.39
CA ARG A 90 7.06 -8.91 9.10
C ARG A 90 5.96 -8.14 8.35
N CYS A 91 6.32 -7.51 7.25
CA CYS A 91 5.35 -6.77 6.44
C CYS A 91 4.16 -7.65 6.04
N TYR A 92 4.36 -8.93 5.69
CA TYR A 92 3.27 -9.82 5.26
C TYR A 92 2.09 -9.95 6.27
N ASN A 93 2.32 -9.70 7.55
CA ASN A 93 1.28 -9.72 8.60
C ASN A 93 1.11 -8.36 9.31
N CYS A 94 1.63 -7.29 8.70
CA CYS A 94 1.50 -5.93 9.20
C CYS A 94 0.17 -5.31 8.78
N VAL A 95 -0.52 -4.64 9.69
CA VAL A 95 -1.79 -3.95 9.44
C VAL A 95 -1.71 -2.85 8.38
N ALA A 96 -0.53 -2.29 8.13
CA ALA A 96 -0.30 -1.24 7.13
C ALA A 96 0.22 -1.77 5.78
N PHE A 97 0.35 -3.09 5.61
CA PHE A 97 0.85 -3.72 4.40
C PHE A 97 -0.30 -4.04 3.45
N ASP A 98 -0.36 -3.33 2.33
CA ASP A 98 -1.45 -3.40 1.37
C ASP A 98 -1.06 -4.21 0.13
N ILE A 99 -1.74 -5.34 -0.06
CA ILE A 99 -1.65 -6.24 -1.21
C ILE A 99 -3.01 -6.41 -1.89
N SER A 100 -3.97 -5.52 -1.63
CA SER A 100 -5.27 -5.53 -2.26
C SER A 100 -5.17 -5.52 -3.79
N PRO A 101 -6.17 -6.03 -4.53
CA PRO A 101 -6.17 -6.03 -5.99
C PRO A 101 -5.88 -4.64 -6.57
N ARG A 102 -6.54 -3.59 -6.06
CA ARG A 102 -6.29 -2.22 -6.53
C ARG A 102 -4.85 -1.76 -6.31
N MET A 103 -4.24 -2.15 -5.19
CA MET A 103 -2.85 -1.77 -4.91
C MET A 103 -1.87 -2.53 -5.79
N LYS A 104 -2.16 -3.79 -6.09
CA LYS A 104 -1.37 -4.57 -7.07
C LYS A 104 -1.46 -3.96 -8.47
N ASP A 105 -2.62 -3.47 -8.88
CA ASP A 105 -2.77 -2.74 -10.15
C ASP A 105 -1.95 -1.44 -10.19
N CYS A 106 -1.76 -0.79 -9.03
CA CYS A 106 -0.87 0.36 -8.91
C CYS A 106 0.62 0.01 -8.98
N MET A 107 0.98 -1.26 -8.82
CA MET A 107 2.37 -1.75 -8.77
C MET A 107 2.57 -2.96 -9.71
N PRO A 108 2.32 -2.83 -11.01
CA PRO A 108 2.50 -3.94 -11.95
C PRO A 108 3.97 -4.38 -11.98
N LEU A 109 4.19 -5.69 -12.17
CA LEU A 109 5.50 -6.32 -12.42
C LEU A 109 6.54 -6.19 -11.28
N VAL A 110 6.16 -5.73 -10.08
CA VAL A 110 7.13 -5.56 -8.98
C VAL A 110 7.58 -6.89 -8.36
N ASP A 111 6.81 -7.95 -8.56
CA ASP A 111 7.09 -9.27 -7.97
C ASP A 111 7.91 -10.18 -8.90
N GLU A 112 8.20 -9.74 -10.12
CA GLU A 112 9.01 -10.50 -11.06
C GLU A 112 10.46 -10.70 -10.57
N GLY A 113 10.96 -11.92 -10.68
CA GLY A 113 12.33 -12.25 -10.30
C GLY A 113 12.63 -12.26 -8.79
N LEU A 114 11.63 -12.15 -7.91
CA LEU A 114 11.86 -12.15 -6.46
C LEU A 114 12.45 -13.45 -5.96
N ASN A 115 11.95 -14.59 -6.43
CA ASN A 115 12.47 -15.91 -6.04
C ASN A 115 13.89 -16.12 -6.57
N GLU A 116 14.20 -15.67 -7.79
CA GLU A 116 15.55 -15.70 -8.34
C GLU A 116 16.52 -14.86 -7.51
N LYS A 117 16.05 -13.72 -7.02
CA LYS A 117 16.88 -12.77 -6.27
C LYS A 117 17.13 -13.18 -4.83
N TYR A 118 16.13 -13.73 -4.14
CA TYR A 118 16.19 -14.00 -2.70
C TYR A 118 16.27 -15.50 -2.39
N GLY A 119 16.13 -16.37 -3.39
CA GLY A 119 16.17 -17.83 -3.23
C GLY A 119 14.95 -18.39 -2.52
N ASP A 120 15.04 -19.69 -2.20
CA ASP A 120 13.94 -20.47 -1.64
C ASP A 120 14.00 -20.57 -0.10
N ASP A 121 15.00 -19.97 0.53
CA ASP A 121 15.17 -20.00 1.98
C ASP A 121 15.41 -18.58 2.52
N ILE A 122 14.45 -18.13 3.31
CA ILE A 122 14.51 -16.86 4.02
C ILE A 122 14.36 -17.13 5.51
N PRO A 123 15.39 -16.91 6.33
CA PRO A 123 15.33 -17.21 7.76
C PRO A 123 14.10 -16.66 8.45
N GLY A 124 13.28 -17.55 9.05
CA GLY A 124 12.05 -17.18 9.74
C GLY A 124 10.88 -16.75 8.86
N PHE A 125 10.92 -17.02 7.54
CA PHE A 125 9.86 -16.77 6.59
C PHE A 125 9.49 -18.07 5.85
N ASP A 126 8.30 -18.59 6.08
CA ASP A 126 7.83 -19.86 5.53
C ASP A 126 7.21 -19.64 4.14
N LEU A 127 8.02 -19.79 3.09
CA LEU A 127 7.59 -19.63 1.68
C LEU A 127 6.47 -20.61 1.24
N LYS A 128 6.18 -21.66 2.01
CA LYS A 128 5.03 -22.55 1.75
C LYS A 128 3.72 -21.96 2.24
N LYS A 129 3.78 -21.07 3.24
CA LYS A 129 2.61 -20.43 3.86
C LYS A 129 2.49 -18.95 3.51
N GLN A 130 3.60 -18.32 3.13
CA GLN A 130 3.69 -16.87 2.97
C GLN A 130 4.25 -16.55 1.59
N LYS A 131 3.61 -15.64 0.89
CA LYS A 131 4.07 -15.24 -0.42
C LYS A 131 5.16 -14.18 -0.30
N LEU A 132 6.26 -14.39 -1.02
CA LEU A 132 7.29 -13.38 -1.20
C LEU A 132 6.81 -12.39 -2.27
N GLU A 133 6.39 -11.20 -1.85
CA GLU A 133 5.80 -10.21 -2.74
C GLU A 133 6.00 -8.80 -2.23
N PHE A 134 5.90 -7.82 -3.12
CA PHE A 134 5.79 -6.44 -2.73
C PHE A 134 4.33 -6.05 -2.43
N GLY A 135 4.17 -5.23 -1.41
CA GLY A 135 2.95 -4.49 -1.10
C GLY A 135 3.28 -3.02 -0.84
N TYR A 136 2.26 -2.24 -0.60
CA TYR A 136 2.41 -0.83 -0.24
C TYR A 136 2.30 -0.65 1.27
N CYS A 137 3.23 0.11 1.85
CA CYS A 137 3.17 0.48 3.27
C CYS A 137 2.45 1.82 3.44
N TRP A 138 1.27 1.82 4.01
CA TRP A 138 0.50 3.04 4.29
C TRP A 138 1.12 3.89 5.41
N MET A 139 1.85 3.29 6.33
CA MET A 139 2.51 4.00 7.42
C MET A 139 3.70 4.85 6.94
N HIS A 140 4.45 4.34 5.98
CA HIS A 140 5.68 4.98 5.49
C HIS A 140 5.64 5.34 4.00
N HIS A 141 4.53 5.12 3.32
CA HIS A 141 4.26 5.51 1.94
C HIS A 141 5.31 5.05 0.93
N PHE A 142 5.61 3.76 0.90
CA PHE A 142 6.54 3.18 -0.08
C PHE A 142 6.22 1.70 -0.35
N LYS A 143 6.80 1.16 -1.44
CA LYS A 143 6.70 -0.26 -1.77
C LYS A 143 7.64 -1.08 -0.90
N CYS A 144 7.10 -1.92 -0.03
CA CYS A 144 7.86 -2.76 0.89
C CYS A 144 7.72 -4.26 0.58
N LEU A 145 8.73 -5.04 0.92
CA LEU A 145 8.77 -6.48 0.68
C LEU A 145 8.16 -7.24 1.86
N SER A 146 7.31 -8.21 1.60
CA SER A 146 6.59 -9.04 2.60
C SER A 146 7.53 -9.67 3.65
N ALA A 147 8.73 -10.09 3.26
CA ALA A 147 9.73 -10.72 4.12
C ALA A 147 10.56 -9.75 5.00
N ARG A 148 10.32 -8.44 4.90
CA ARG A 148 10.99 -7.43 5.72
C ARG A 148 10.11 -6.96 6.88
N THR A 149 10.69 -6.16 7.77
CA THR A 149 9.96 -5.48 8.84
C THR A 149 10.53 -4.08 9.08
N CYS A 150 9.94 -3.34 10.00
CA CYS A 150 10.45 -2.08 10.55
C CYS A 150 10.04 -1.98 12.02
N ASP A 151 10.63 -1.07 12.75
CA ASP A 151 10.39 -0.92 14.19
C ASP A 151 8.99 -0.39 14.56
N THR A 152 8.23 0.06 13.57
CA THR A 152 6.83 0.49 13.71
C THR A 152 5.83 -0.60 13.29
N TRP A 153 6.27 -1.85 13.09
CA TRP A 153 5.39 -2.95 12.74
C TRP A 153 4.25 -3.11 13.75
N ALA A 154 3.06 -3.36 13.25
CA ALA A 154 1.88 -3.68 14.04
C ALA A 154 1.13 -4.85 13.37
N GLY A 155 0.78 -5.87 14.16
CA GLY A 155 0.05 -7.04 13.69
C GLY A 155 -1.39 -6.73 13.28
N GLY A 156 -1.98 -7.59 12.45
CA GLY A 156 -3.38 -7.49 12.03
C GLY A 156 -3.60 -7.34 10.53
N GLY A 157 -2.54 -7.46 9.73
CA GLY A 157 -2.63 -7.46 8.27
C GLY A 157 -2.36 -8.83 7.64
N PRO A 158 -2.22 -8.89 6.34
CA PRO A 158 -2.16 -7.73 5.42
C PRO A 158 -3.53 -7.13 5.11
N ILE A 159 -3.55 -5.99 4.41
CA ILE A 159 -4.74 -5.45 3.74
C ILE A 159 -4.85 -6.16 2.40
N ASP A 160 -5.89 -6.95 2.20
CA ASP A 160 -6.15 -7.74 0.98
C ASP A 160 -7.47 -7.37 0.30
N GLU A 161 -8.27 -6.48 0.91
CA GLU A 161 -9.53 -5.98 0.39
C GLU A 161 -9.44 -4.52 -0.06
N ASP A 162 -10.03 -4.19 -1.21
CA ASP A 162 -10.01 -2.85 -1.81
C ASP A 162 -10.68 -1.79 -0.93
N ASN A 163 -11.80 -2.13 -0.26
CA ASN A 163 -12.50 -1.22 0.64
C ASN A 163 -11.60 -0.80 1.82
N VAL A 164 -10.89 -1.73 2.43
CA VAL A 164 -9.95 -1.44 3.54
C VAL A 164 -8.77 -0.59 3.03
N SER A 165 -8.26 -0.90 1.84
CA SER A 165 -7.21 -0.12 1.18
C SER A 165 -7.65 1.33 0.93
N TYR A 166 -8.91 1.57 0.51
CA TYR A 166 -9.46 2.92 0.37
C TYR A 166 -9.60 3.65 1.70
N GLU A 167 -10.01 2.98 2.77
CA GLU A 167 -10.07 3.59 4.10
C GLU A 167 -8.71 4.07 4.58
N TRP A 168 -7.66 3.27 4.35
CA TRP A 168 -6.29 3.67 4.67
C TRP A 168 -5.84 4.87 3.84
N GLN A 169 -6.18 4.91 2.55
CA GLN A 169 -5.88 6.05 1.69
C GLN A 169 -6.56 7.33 2.18
N GLU A 170 -7.83 7.26 2.59
CA GLU A 170 -8.57 8.41 3.12
C GLU A 170 -7.94 8.95 4.41
N LYS A 171 -7.51 8.08 5.32
CA LYS A 171 -6.88 8.45 6.60
C LYS A 171 -5.48 9.07 6.43
N ASN A 172 -4.87 8.90 5.24
CA ASN A 172 -3.49 9.33 4.95
C ASN A 172 -3.40 10.42 3.86
N LYS A 173 -4.48 11.18 3.63
CA LYS A 173 -4.52 12.34 2.71
C LYS A 173 -3.94 13.61 3.28
#